data_40a8bb9799dd302b7dce10fe2f6e262e
#
_entry.id   40a8bb9799dd302b7dce10fe2f6e262e
#
_cell.length_a   1.000
_cell.length_b   1.000
_cell.length_c   1.000
_cell.angle_alpha   90.00
_cell.angle_beta   90.00
_cell.angle_gamma   90.00
#
_symmetry.space_group_name_H-M   'P 1'
#
loop_
_entity.id
_entity.type
_entity.pdbx_description
1 polymer ?
#
loop_
_entity_poly.entity_id
_entity_poly.type
_entity_poly.pdbx_seq_one_letter_code
_entity_poly.pdbx_strand_id
1 'polypeptide(L)'
;MINVEGEQIEIIDAHSHMGARKKLAIHQIPPIMKFMAEDMLQSMDDAGVDGVVTFAIGIGEPSDYRETNQYIANSMKQYAGRIHGFMRLSPGNGPKDTLQVLEEGVKLGLKGIKIHPLIEHCPANDKERVYPLMEAAQHHGLPVLFHCGLGEDASPKRIGEVAKDFPKLPIIMGHSGLVEGVREVVEIAKKCENVHMDSSGVGWLPFFCESIAWAGPDRVLYGSDTPFNPMEWEIEKIVKHAQRHLKLKIEDLRLIMSGNIKRLLKIS
;
A
#
# COMPACT_ATOMS: atom_id res chain seq x y z
N MET A 1 -12.79 13.65 -5.99
CA MET A 1 -11.95 14.68 -6.67
C MET A 1 -11.83 15.93 -5.82
N ILE A 2 -10.65 16.50 -5.77
CA ILE A 2 -10.41 17.80 -5.13
C ILE A 2 -10.07 18.87 -6.17
N ASN A 3 -10.31 20.14 -5.82
CA ASN A 3 -9.91 21.27 -6.66
C ASN A 3 -8.56 21.83 -6.19
N VAL A 4 -7.57 21.87 -7.09
CA VAL A 4 -6.26 22.48 -6.85
C VAL A 4 -6.00 23.50 -7.95
N GLU A 5 -5.88 24.77 -7.59
CA GLU A 5 -5.62 25.86 -8.54
C GLU A 5 -6.63 25.95 -9.72
N GLY A 6 -7.89 25.54 -9.50
CA GLY A 6 -8.93 25.50 -10.53
C GLY A 6 -9.05 24.19 -11.30
N GLU A 7 -8.10 23.29 -11.14
CA GLU A 7 -8.08 21.98 -11.80
C GLU A 7 -8.66 20.87 -10.89
N GLN A 8 -9.46 20.00 -11.47
CA GLN A 8 -9.96 18.80 -10.78
C GLN A 8 -8.92 17.69 -10.80
N ILE A 9 -8.57 17.19 -9.61
CA ILE A 9 -7.62 16.11 -9.44
C ILE A 9 -8.35 14.90 -8.84
N GLU A 10 -8.30 13.79 -9.57
CA GLU A 10 -8.76 12.48 -9.08
C GLU A 10 -7.81 11.95 -8.01
N ILE A 11 -8.38 11.34 -6.96
CA ILE A 11 -7.62 10.77 -5.85
C ILE A 11 -7.92 9.29 -5.70
N ILE A 12 -6.90 8.46 -5.80
CA ILE A 12 -6.96 7.04 -5.46
C ILE A 12 -5.93 6.75 -4.37
N ASP A 13 -6.41 6.39 -3.20
CA ASP A 13 -5.58 5.99 -2.07
C ASP A 13 -4.94 4.63 -2.33
N ALA A 14 -3.62 4.57 -2.37
CA ALA A 14 -2.87 3.34 -2.64
C ALA A 14 -2.63 2.46 -1.40
N HIS A 15 -3.01 2.93 -0.19
CA HIS A 15 -2.70 2.25 1.06
C HIS A 15 -3.78 2.50 2.11
N SER A 16 -4.71 1.57 2.24
CA SER A 16 -5.74 1.61 3.30
C SER A 16 -6.09 0.22 3.81
N HIS A 17 -6.76 0.14 4.94
CA HIS A 17 -7.09 -1.11 5.60
C HIS A 17 -8.59 -1.23 5.85
N MET A 18 -9.13 -2.44 5.66
CA MET A 18 -10.53 -2.71 5.88
C MET A 18 -10.74 -4.09 6.51
N GLY A 19 -11.84 -4.25 7.23
CA GLY A 19 -12.24 -5.51 7.85
C GLY A 19 -12.43 -5.42 9.36
N ALA A 20 -12.63 -6.55 9.99
CA ALA A 20 -12.79 -6.67 11.44
C ALA A 20 -11.84 -7.72 12.00
N ARG A 21 -11.27 -7.44 13.16
CA ARG A 21 -10.49 -8.42 13.92
C ARG A 21 -11.40 -9.25 14.81
N LYS A 22 -11.32 -10.57 14.68
CA LYS A 22 -12.15 -11.50 15.50
C LYS A 22 -11.57 -11.81 16.88
N LYS A 23 -10.25 -11.65 17.08
CA LYS A 23 -9.58 -11.91 18.37
C LYS A 23 -8.50 -10.88 18.64
N LEU A 24 -8.57 -10.23 19.77
CA LEU A 24 -7.46 -9.54 20.41
C LEU A 24 -7.38 -9.97 21.85
N ALA A 25 -6.20 -10.47 22.20
CA ALA A 25 -5.84 -10.73 23.59
C ALA A 25 -5.55 -9.44 24.38
N ILE A 26 -5.52 -8.28 23.74
CA ILE A 26 -5.21 -7.00 24.38
C ILE A 26 -6.49 -6.19 24.50
N HIS A 27 -6.99 -6.08 25.70
CA HIS A 27 -8.31 -5.57 26.09
C HIS A 27 -8.61 -4.09 25.84
N GLN A 28 -7.85 -3.30 25.06
CA GLN A 28 -7.97 -1.85 25.20
C GLN A 28 -7.89 -0.96 23.94
N ILE A 29 -8.03 -1.45 22.71
CA ILE A 29 -8.12 -0.58 21.54
C ILE A 29 -9.33 -0.95 20.67
N PRO A 30 -10.55 -0.51 21.03
CA PRO A 30 -11.77 -0.93 20.35
C PRO A 30 -12.02 -0.34 18.95
N PRO A 31 -11.76 0.96 18.64
CA PRO A 31 -12.31 1.56 17.43
C PRO A 31 -11.63 1.11 16.13
N ILE A 32 -10.32 0.87 16.16
CA ILE A 32 -9.50 0.53 14.98
C ILE A 32 -9.66 -0.93 14.55
N MET A 33 -10.41 -1.71 15.31
CA MET A 33 -10.52 -3.15 15.13
C MET A 33 -11.67 -3.58 14.23
N LYS A 34 -12.51 -2.66 13.82
CA LYS A 34 -13.59 -2.85 12.87
C LYS A 34 -13.71 -1.60 12.01
N PHE A 35 -13.36 -1.73 10.74
CA PHE A 35 -13.53 -0.69 9.74
C PHE A 35 -14.02 -1.34 8.46
N MET A 36 -15.30 -1.21 8.19
CA MET A 36 -15.99 -1.93 7.11
C MET A 36 -16.08 -1.06 5.86
N ALA A 37 -16.66 -1.61 4.80
CA ALA A 37 -16.76 -0.91 3.52
C ALA A 37 -17.56 0.41 3.63
N GLU A 38 -18.60 0.43 4.42
CA GLU A 38 -19.41 1.62 4.64
C GLU A 38 -18.63 2.72 5.38
N ASP A 39 -17.81 2.34 6.38
CA ASP A 39 -16.94 3.27 7.10
C ASP A 39 -15.87 3.83 6.14
N MET A 40 -15.32 2.99 5.27
CA MET A 40 -14.35 3.38 4.25
C MET A 40 -14.95 4.38 3.27
N LEU A 41 -16.15 4.09 2.74
CA LEU A 41 -16.83 4.97 1.80
C LEU A 41 -17.16 6.33 2.42
N GLN A 42 -17.58 6.34 3.70
CA GLN A 42 -17.83 7.60 4.40
C GLN A 42 -16.54 8.42 4.52
N SER A 43 -15.44 7.79 4.93
CA SER A 43 -14.13 8.48 5.01
C SER A 43 -13.65 9.00 3.65
N MET A 44 -13.89 8.24 2.57
CA MET A 44 -13.58 8.67 1.21
C MET A 44 -14.42 9.88 0.79
N ASP A 45 -15.72 9.86 1.08
CA ASP A 45 -16.63 10.94 0.71
C ASP A 45 -16.29 12.22 1.49
N ASP A 46 -15.99 12.11 2.79
CA ASP A 46 -15.58 13.24 3.63
C ASP A 46 -14.27 13.88 3.14
N ALA A 47 -13.31 13.06 2.69
CA ALA A 47 -12.00 13.51 2.21
C ALA A 47 -11.96 13.86 0.71
N GLY A 48 -13.01 13.57 -0.06
CA GLY A 48 -13.04 13.76 -1.52
C GLY A 48 -12.20 12.73 -2.28
N VAL A 49 -11.99 11.53 -1.72
CA VAL A 49 -11.25 10.42 -2.33
C VAL A 49 -12.15 9.62 -3.26
N ASP A 50 -11.73 9.42 -4.49
CA ASP A 50 -12.52 8.77 -5.53
C ASP A 50 -12.44 7.24 -5.47
N GLY A 51 -11.26 6.70 -5.15
CA GLY A 51 -11.05 5.26 -5.03
C GLY A 51 -9.99 4.92 -3.97
N VAL A 52 -10.01 3.68 -3.50
CA VAL A 52 -9.02 3.17 -2.54
C VAL A 52 -8.49 1.80 -2.96
N VAL A 53 -7.19 1.60 -2.75
CA VAL A 53 -6.61 0.27 -2.63
C VAL A 53 -6.66 -0.13 -1.16
N THR A 54 -7.33 -1.23 -0.86
CA THR A 54 -7.54 -1.68 0.52
C THR A 54 -7.23 -3.16 0.70
N PHE A 55 -6.80 -3.52 1.89
CA PHE A 55 -6.47 -4.88 2.30
C PHE A 55 -6.79 -5.10 3.77
N ALA A 56 -6.74 -6.37 4.20
CA ALA A 56 -7.09 -6.76 5.56
C ALA A 56 -6.29 -6.02 6.63
N ILE A 57 -6.96 -5.59 7.70
CA ILE A 57 -6.31 -5.11 8.93
C ILE A 57 -5.51 -6.26 9.54
N GLY A 58 -4.20 -6.06 9.77
CA GLY A 58 -3.34 -7.04 10.41
C GLY A 58 -3.58 -7.15 11.92
N ILE A 59 -3.29 -8.30 12.52
CA ILE A 59 -3.60 -8.60 13.92
C ILE A 59 -2.38 -8.80 14.83
N GLY A 60 -1.19 -8.53 14.34
CA GLY A 60 0.04 -8.62 15.14
C GLY A 60 0.67 -10.02 15.16
N GLU A 61 0.10 -10.98 14.45
CA GLU A 61 0.62 -12.34 14.28
C GLU A 61 0.22 -12.92 12.90
N PRO A 62 0.93 -13.93 12.39
CA PRO A 62 0.57 -14.64 11.17
C PRO A 62 -0.86 -15.17 11.27
N SER A 63 -1.67 -14.93 10.24
CA SER A 63 -3.10 -15.21 10.26
C SER A 63 -3.60 -15.79 8.95
N ASP A 64 -4.71 -16.49 9.01
CA ASP A 64 -5.47 -16.85 7.82
C ASP A 64 -6.34 -15.66 7.38
N TYR A 65 -5.99 -15.07 6.25
CA TYR A 65 -6.70 -13.92 5.70
C TYR A 65 -7.80 -14.27 4.68
N ARG A 66 -8.11 -15.55 4.46
CA ARG A 66 -9.09 -15.99 3.44
C ARG A 66 -10.44 -15.32 3.59
N GLU A 67 -10.98 -15.32 4.81
CA GLU A 67 -12.27 -14.70 5.08
C GLU A 67 -12.28 -13.21 4.79
N THR A 68 -11.23 -12.48 5.22
CA THR A 68 -11.15 -11.03 4.97
C THR A 68 -10.86 -10.73 3.49
N ASN A 69 -10.02 -11.52 2.83
CA ASN A 69 -9.79 -11.40 1.39
C ASN A 69 -11.08 -11.61 0.60
N GLN A 70 -11.91 -12.59 0.99
CA GLN A 70 -13.24 -12.81 0.40
C GLN A 70 -14.18 -11.62 0.64
N TYR A 71 -14.18 -11.06 1.85
CA TYR A 71 -14.97 -9.88 2.18
C TYR A 71 -14.57 -8.68 1.31
N ILE A 72 -13.26 -8.43 1.16
CA ILE A 72 -12.74 -7.34 0.31
C ILE A 72 -13.13 -7.57 -1.15
N ALA A 73 -13.02 -8.79 -1.66
CA ALA A 73 -13.43 -9.12 -3.02
C ALA A 73 -14.95 -8.90 -3.26
N ASN A 74 -15.77 -9.18 -2.26
CA ASN A 74 -17.20 -8.89 -2.33
C ASN A 74 -17.46 -7.37 -2.33
N SER A 75 -16.74 -6.63 -1.50
CA SER A 75 -16.82 -5.15 -1.46
C SER A 75 -16.39 -4.51 -2.77
N MET A 76 -15.37 -5.06 -3.45
CA MET A 76 -14.97 -4.61 -4.80
C MET A 76 -16.11 -4.75 -5.82
N LYS A 77 -16.89 -5.83 -5.74
CA LYS A 77 -18.03 -6.06 -6.65
C LYS A 77 -19.18 -5.12 -6.34
N GLN A 78 -19.47 -4.92 -5.06
CA GLN A 78 -20.55 -4.04 -4.59
C GLN A 78 -20.28 -2.57 -4.88
N TYR A 79 -19.02 -2.12 -4.72
CA TYR A 79 -18.59 -0.74 -4.85
C TYR A 79 -17.57 -0.60 -6.00
N ALA A 80 -17.94 -1.12 -7.16
CA ALA A 80 -17.07 -1.14 -8.34
C ALA A 80 -16.58 0.26 -8.72
N GLY A 81 -15.28 0.37 -8.98
CA GLY A 81 -14.62 1.66 -9.26
C GLY A 81 -14.21 2.45 -8.01
N ARG A 82 -14.81 2.19 -6.84
CA ARG A 82 -14.46 2.85 -5.58
C ARG A 82 -13.47 2.02 -4.74
N ILE A 83 -13.59 0.70 -4.74
CA ILE A 83 -12.76 -0.22 -3.95
C ILE A 83 -11.94 -1.11 -4.87
N HIS A 84 -10.63 -1.12 -4.69
CA HIS A 84 -9.66 -2.00 -5.33
C HIS A 84 -8.99 -2.84 -4.25
N GLY A 85 -9.28 -4.13 -4.19
CA GLY A 85 -8.78 -5.01 -3.13
C GLY A 85 -7.40 -5.59 -3.45
N PHE A 86 -6.49 -5.54 -2.49
CA PHE A 86 -5.31 -6.38 -2.45
C PHE A 86 -5.56 -7.57 -1.52
N MET A 87 -5.06 -8.74 -1.88
CA MET A 87 -5.03 -9.85 -0.95
C MET A 87 -3.95 -9.63 0.10
N ARG A 88 -4.25 -9.89 1.36
CA ARG A 88 -3.23 -9.98 2.39
C ARG A 88 -2.76 -11.43 2.49
N LEU A 89 -1.45 -11.62 2.53
CA LEU A 89 -0.82 -12.93 2.64
C LEU A 89 0.00 -13.03 3.92
N SER A 90 0.16 -14.24 4.42
CA SER A 90 0.90 -14.55 5.64
C SER A 90 2.02 -15.56 5.36
N PRO A 91 3.20 -15.10 4.85
CA PRO A 91 4.32 -16.01 4.56
C PRO A 91 4.79 -16.81 5.78
N GLY A 92 4.56 -16.31 7.00
CA GLY A 92 4.82 -17.03 8.25
C GLY A 92 4.08 -18.35 8.40
N ASN A 93 2.95 -18.54 7.70
CA ASN A 93 2.20 -19.80 7.68
C ASN A 93 2.83 -20.87 6.76
N GLY A 94 3.91 -20.52 6.07
CA GLY A 94 4.63 -21.41 5.17
C GLY A 94 4.21 -21.29 3.70
N PRO A 95 5.10 -21.68 2.77
CA PRO A 95 4.93 -21.37 1.35
C PRO A 95 3.72 -22.06 0.71
N LYS A 96 3.44 -23.32 1.07
CA LYS A 96 2.33 -24.08 0.47
C LYS A 96 0.96 -23.45 0.76
N ASP A 97 0.70 -23.09 2.02
CA ASP A 97 -0.57 -22.49 2.40
C ASP A 97 -0.68 -21.09 1.80
N THR A 98 0.39 -20.30 1.87
CA THR A 98 0.36 -18.91 1.38
C THR A 98 0.20 -18.84 -0.13
N LEU A 99 0.82 -19.74 -0.90
CA LEU A 99 0.58 -19.87 -2.35
C LEU A 99 -0.87 -20.24 -2.66
N GLN A 100 -1.48 -21.12 -1.87
CA GLN A 100 -2.89 -21.45 -2.03
C GLN A 100 -3.79 -20.22 -1.80
N VAL A 101 -3.54 -19.42 -0.75
CA VAL A 101 -4.26 -18.16 -0.49
C VAL A 101 -4.07 -17.17 -1.64
N LEU A 102 -2.88 -17.09 -2.23
CA LEU A 102 -2.60 -16.27 -3.39
C LEU A 102 -3.49 -16.68 -4.59
N GLU A 103 -3.51 -17.96 -4.94
CA GLU A 103 -4.32 -18.47 -6.06
C GLU A 103 -5.83 -18.29 -5.82
N GLU A 104 -6.29 -18.43 -4.57
CA GLU A 104 -7.66 -18.11 -4.19
C GLU A 104 -7.96 -16.62 -4.41
N GLY A 105 -7.05 -15.72 -4.00
CA GLY A 105 -7.16 -14.29 -4.20
C GLY A 105 -7.20 -13.88 -5.67
N VAL A 106 -6.40 -14.53 -6.52
CA VAL A 106 -6.43 -14.34 -7.98
C VAL A 106 -7.80 -14.70 -8.54
N LYS A 107 -8.37 -15.85 -8.15
CA LYS A 107 -9.72 -16.29 -8.57
C LYS A 107 -10.81 -15.33 -8.10
N LEU A 108 -10.64 -14.69 -6.96
CA LEU A 108 -11.54 -13.67 -6.44
C LEU A 108 -11.45 -12.33 -7.20
N GLY A 109 -10.40 -12.13 -8.02
CA GLY A 109 -10.16 -10.93 -8.80
C GLY A 109 -9.44 -9.82 -8.02
N LEU A 110 -8.78 -10.14 -6.91
CA LEU A 110 -7.97 -9.20 -6.15
C LEU A 110 -6.79 -8.70 -7.00
N LYS A 111 -6.44 -7.42 -6.86
CA LYS A 111 -5.62 -6.67 -7.82
C LYS A 111 -4.14 -6.55 -7.43
N GLY A 112 -3.76 -7.05 -6.27
CA GLY A 112 -2.39 -7.00 -5.78
C GLY A 112 -2.23 -7.75 -4.46
N ILE A 113 -1.05 -7.64 -3.88
CA ILE A 113 -0.66 -8.36 -2.67
C ILE A 113 -0.18 -7.38 -1.61
N LYS A 114 -0.60 -7.56 -0.35
CA LYS A 114 -0.03 -6.92 0.84
C LYS A 114 0.70 -7.95 1.69
N ILE A 115 1.93 -7.60 2.06
CA ILE A 115 2.75 -8.35 3.02
C ILE A 115 3.23 -7.39 4.11
N HIS A 116 3.19 -7.83 5.36
CA HIS A 116 3.70 -7.08 6.50
C HIS A 116 4.73 -7.93 7.25
N PRO A 117 6.02 -7.85 6.89
CA PRO A 117 7.04 -8.80 7.36
C PRO A 117 7.11 -8.97 8.88
N LEU A 118 6.90 -7.88 9.65
CA LEU A 118 6.92 -7.92 11.12
C LEU A 118 5.73 -8.70 11.69
N ILE A 119 4.51 -8.44 11.20
CA ILE A 119 3.29 -9.11 11.66
C ILE A 119 3.28 -10.57 11.24
N GLU A 120 3.79 -10.85 10.04
CA GLU A 120 3.79 -12.19 9.48
C GLU A 120 5.03 -13.01 9.93
N HIS A 121 5.88 -12.46 10.81
CA HIS A 121 7.10 -13.09 11.33
C HIS A 121 7.95 -13.74 10.24
N CYS A 122 8.18 -12.98 9.17
CA CYS A 122 8.87 -13.46 7.98
C CYS A 122 9.66 -12.34 7.32
N PRO A 123 10.99 -12.42 7.28
CA PRO A 123 11.81 -11.42 6.59
C PRO A 123 11.36 -11.21 5.15
N ALA A 124 11.32 -9.95 4.69
CA ALA A 124 10.84 -9.62 3.35
C ALA A 124 11.59 -10.35 2.23
N ASN A 125 12.86 -10.70 2.44
CA ASN A 125 13.73 -11.39 1.48
C ASN A 125 13.89 -12.90 1.78
N ASP A 126 12.99 -13.51 2.52
CA ASP A 126 13.03 -14.96 2.80
C ASP A 126 12.88 -15.76 1.50
N LYS A 127 13.94 -16.50 1.14
CA LYS A 127 14.01 -17.23 -0.13
C LYS A 127 13.03 -18.40 -0.21
N GLU A 128 12.70 -19.00 0.92
CA GLU A 128 11.83 -20.19 0.96
C GLU A 128 10.35 -19.83 1.04
N ARG A 129 10.02 -18.75 1.76
CA ARG A 129 8.62 -18.39 2.05
C ARG A 129 8.10 -17.23 1.21
N VAL A 130 8.94 -16.23 0.88
CA VAL A 130 8.52 -15.02 0.13
C VAL A 130 8.80 -15.15 -1.37
N TYR A 131 9.94 -15.69 -1.78
CA TYR A 131 10.30 -15.74 -3.22
C TYR A 131 9.31 -16.52 -4.08
N PRO A 132 8.78 -17.69 -3.67
CA PRO A 132 7.73 -18.36 -4.43
C PRO A 132 6.47 -17.48 -4.64
N LEU A 133 6.15 -16.60 -3.66
CA LEU A 133 5.04 -15.67 -3.80
C LEU A 133 5.36 -14.56 -4.81
N MET A 134 6.62 -14.11 -4.87
CA MET A 134 7.05 -13.10 -5.84
C MET A 134 7.04 -13.66 -7.27
N GLU A 135 7.44 -14.91 -7.45
CA GLU A 135 7.31 -15.63 -8.73
C GLU A 135 5.85 -15.70 -9.17
N ALA A 136 4.95 -16.11 -8.29
CA ALA A 136 3.51 -16.18 -8.56
C ALA A 136 2.92 -14.77 -8.83
N ALA A 137 3.28 -13.77 -8.04
CA ALA A 137 2.86 -12.38 -8.23
C ALA A 137 3.29 -11.85 -9.61
N GLN A 138 4.54 -12.09 -9.99
CA GLN A 138 5.06 -11.70 -11.31
C GLN A 138 4.34 -12.44 -12.45
N HIS A 139 4.06 -13.73 -12.27
CA HIS A 139 3.30 -14.52 -13.26
C HIS A 139 1.89 -13.96 -13.48
N HIS A 140 1.20 -13.60 -12.43
CA HIS A 140 -0.15 -13.01 -12.50
C HIS A 140 -0.14 -11.49 -12.78
N GLY A 141 1.04 -10.86 -12.82
CA GLY A 141 1.18 -9.41 -13.05
C GLY A 141 0.58 -8.55 -11.93
N LEU A 142 0.66 -9.02 -10.70
CA LEU A 142 0.14 -8.36 -9.50
C LEU A 142 1.23 -7.52 -8.82
N PRO A 143 1.00 -6.23 -8.52
CA PRO A 143 1.92 -5.45 -7.69
C PRO A 143 1.92 -5.98 -6.24
N VAL A 144 3.07 -5.81 -5.57
CA VAL A 144 3.24 -6.21 -4.17
C VAL A 144 3.55 -5.01 -3.31
N LEU A 145 2.71 -4.74 -2.31
CA LEU A 145 2.91 -3.72 -1.30
C LEU A 145 3.48 -4.38 -0.03
N PHE A 146 4.71 -4.05 0.29
CA PHE A 146 5.33 -4.41 1.56
C PHE A 146 5.16 -3.27 2.56
N HIS A 147 4.81 -3.58 3.81
CA HIS A 147 5.11 -2.66 4.91
C HIS A 147 6.62 -2.49 4.98
N CYS A 148 7.11 -1.27 5.00
CA CYS A 148 8.53 -0.95 4.96
C CYS A 148 8.90 -0.04 6.14
N GLY A 149 9.89 -0.46 6.92
CA GLY A 149 10.35 0.23 8.12
C GLY A 149 9.96 -0.49 9.42
N LEU A 150 10.33 0.10 10.57
CA LEU A 150 10.09 -0.42 11.93
C LEU A 150 10.69 -1.81 12.20
N GLY A 151 11.89 -2.09 11.74
CA GLY A 151 12.57 -3.31 12.10
C GLY A 151 13.24 -4.02 10.93
N GLU A 152 14.13 -4.94 11.27
CA GLU A 152 15.02 -5.59 10.33
C GLU A 152 14.27 -6.40 9.27
N ASP A 153 13.22 -7.13 9.65
CA ASP A 153 12.46 -7.98 8.72
C ASP A 153 11.74 -7.19 7.63
N ALA A 154 11.35 -5.94 7.91
CA ALA A 154 10.70 -5.01 6.99
C ALA A 154 11.65 -3.90 6.52
N SER A 155 12.98 -4.08 6.65
CA SER A 155 13.94 -3.04 6.28
C SER A 155 13.90 -2.76 4.77
N PRO A 156 14.11 -1.49 4.36
CA PRO A 156 14.23 -1.13 2.95
C PRO A 156 15.22 -2.00 2.20
N LYS A 157 16.37 -2.32 2.83
CA LYS A 157 17.41 -3.17 2.25
C LYS A 157 16.87 -4.53 1.82
N ARG A 158 16.14 -5.23 2.72
CA ARG A 158 15.58 -6.56 2.41
C ARG A 158 14.56 -6.52 1.28
N ILE A 159 13.69 -5.49 1.28
CA ILE A 159 12.72 -5.30 0.20
C ILE A 159 13.44 -4.92 -1.12
N GLY A 160 14.51 -4.13 -1.03
CA GLY A 160 15.36 -3.79 -2.17
C GLY A 160 16.06 -5.00 -2.81
N GLU A 161 16.45 -6.00 -2.02
CA GLU A 161 16.96 -7.28 -2.53
C GLU A 161 15.90 -8.01 -3.35
N VAL A 162 14.65 -8.06 -2.86
CA VAL A 162 13.52 -8.63 -3.61
C VAL A 162 13.28 -7.86 -4.91
N ALA A 163 13.27 -6.52 -4.85
CA ALA A 163 13.06 -5.69 -6.03
C ALA A 163 14.13 -5.92 -7.12
N LYS A 164 15.38 -6.11 -6.71
CA LYS A 164 16.49 -6.41 -7.60
C LYS A 164 16.38 -7.80 -8.24
N ASP A 165 15.97 -8.80 -7.45
CA ASP A 165 15.84 -10.19 -7.92
C ASP A 165 14.60 -10.38 -8.82
N PHE A 166 13.57 -9.53 -8.68
CA PHE A 166 12.33 -9.52 -9.48
C PHE A 166 12.11 -8.20 -10.21
N PRO A 167 12.94 -7.81 -11.18
CA PRO A 167 12.92 -6.47 -11.77
C PRO A 167 11.67 -6.15 -12.62
N LYS A 168 10.86 -7.15 -12.95
CA LYS A 168 9.58 -6.97 -13.67
C LYS A 168 8.37 -6.89 -12.75
N LEU A 169 8.56 -7.16 -11.45
CA LEU A 169 7.50 -7.15 -10.46
C LEU A 169 7.39 -5.74 -9.85
N PRO A 170 6.26 -5.03 -9.98
CA PRO A 170 6.07 -3.76 -9.30
C PRO A 170 6.06 -3.97 -7.78
N ILE A 171 6.94 -3.29 -7.07
CA ILE A 171 7.06 -3.33 -5.62
C ILE A 171 6.75 -1.94 -5.05
N ILE A 172 5.81 -1.89 -4.10
CA ILE A 172 5.46 -0.68 -3.38
C ILE A 172 6.05 -0.80 -1.96
N MET A 173 6.96 0.10 -1.62
CA MET A 173 7.50 0.24 -0.27
C MET A 173 6.57 1.13 0.54
N GLY A 174 5.67 0.50 1.30
CA GLY A 174 4.70 1.18 2.15
C GLY A 174 5.40 2.08 3.17
N HIS A 175 4.79 3.23 3.44
CA HIS A 175 5.34 4.25 4.35
C HIS A 175 6.70 4.83 3.93
N SER A 176 7.14 4.59 2.70
CA SER A 176 8.46 5.02 2.21
C SER A 176 9.62 4.75 3.18
N GLY A 177 9.54 3.65 3.95
CA GLY A 177 10.53 3.33 4.98
C GLY A 177 10.38 4.12 6.28
N LEU A 178 9.29 4.84 6.48
CA LEU A 178 9.05 5.75 7.61
C LEU A 178 10.14 6.85 7.71
N VAL A 179 10.39 7.37 8.91
CA VAL A 179 11.36 8.48 9.08
C VAL A 179 12.80 8.00 8.84
N GLU A 180 13.15 6.83 9.38
CA GLU A 180 14.56 6.36 9.37
C GLU A 180 14.98 5.76 8.03
N GLY A 181 14.06 5.14 7.30
CA GLY A 181 14.34 4.40 6.07
C GLY A 181 14.21 5.19 4.77
N VAL A 182 13.67 6.42 4.78
CA VAL A 182 13.34 7.18 3.56
C VAL A 182 14.51 7.30 2.60
N ARG A 183 15.68 7.65 3.09
CA ARG A 183 16.87 7.82 2.24
C ARG A 183 17.30 6.51 1.58
N GLU A 184 17.24 5.41 2.33
CA GLU A 184 17.56 4.09 1.78
C GLU A 184 16.54 3.67 0.72
N VAL A 185 15.24 3.91 0.95
CA VAL A 185 14.19 3.66 -0.05
C VAL A 185 14.44 4.47 -1.33
N VAL A 186 14.79 5.75 -1.20
CA VAL A 186 15.12 6.60 -2.36
C VAL A 186 16.30 6.04 -3.14
N GLU A 187 17.39 5.63 -2.47
CA GLU A 187 18.55 5.05 -3.13
C GLU A 187 18.24 3.71 -3.82
N ILE A 188 17.32 2.93 -3.27
CA ILE A 188 16.82 1.70 -3.89
C ILE A 188 15.96 2.04 -5.11
N ALA A 189 15.03 2.98 -4.98
CA ALA A 189 14.15 3.40 -6.07
C ALA A 189 14.92 3.96 -7.27
N LYS A 190 16.06 4.63 -7.05
CA LYS A 190 16.96 5.06 -8.13
C LYS A 190 17.61 3.91 -8.89
N LYS A 191 17.85 2.78 -8.22
CA LYS A 191 18.54 1.61 -8.79
C LYS A 191 17.58 0.57 -9.35
N CYS A 192 16.34 0.54 -8.86
CA CYS A 192 15.31 -0.43 -9.19
C CYS A 192 14.08 0.28 -9.77
N GLU A 193 13.91 0.26 -11.08
CA GLU A 193 12.80 0.94 -11.77
C GLU A 193 11.42 0.42 -11.39
N ASN A 194 11.33 -0.78 -10.87
CA ASN A 194 10.11 -1.43 -10.40
C ASN A 194 9.71 -1.06 -8.96
N VAL A 195 10.49 -0.23 -8.25
CA VAL A 195 10.16 0.21 -6.88
C VAL A 195 9.37 1.51 -6.91
N HIS A 196 8.28 1.54 -6.17
CA HIS A 196 7.43 2.69 -5.89
C HIS A 196 7.36 2.92 -4.38
N MET A 197 7.01 4.13 -3.98
CA MET A 197 6.90 4.55 -2.58
C MET A 197 5.51 5.10 -2.32
N ASP A 198 4.92 4.85 -1.16
CA ASP A 198 3.70 5.56 -0.80
C ASP A 198 3.93 6.64 0.27
N SER A 199 3.02 7.60 0.35
CA SER A 199 3.13 8.76 1.22
C SER A 199 2.75 8.47 2.67
N SER A 200 2.08 7.35 2.94
CA SER A 200 1.46 7.09 4.24
C SER A 200 2.48 7.03 5.38
N GLY A 201 2.13 7.62 6.52
CA GLY A 201 2.93 7.52 7.75
C GLY A 201 4.30 8.22 7.72
N VAL A 202 4.69 8.88 6.65
CA VAL A 202 5.90 9.70 6.61
C VAL A 202 5.61 11.05 7.28
N GLY A 203 5.73 11.07 8.61
CA GLY A 203 5.35 12.23 9.42
C GLY A 203 6.28 13.44 9.30
N TRP A 204 7.50 13.27 8.79
CA TRP A 204 8.46 14.37 8.64
C TRP A 204 8.47 14.88 7.20
N LEU A 205 7.84 16.03 7.00
CA LEU A 205 7.67 16.64 5.70
C LEU A 205 8.95 16.82 4.87
N PRO A 206 10.11 17.24 5.44
CA PRO A 206 11.37 17.32 4.65
C PRO A 206 11.74 15.99 4.00
N PHE A 207 11.65 14.87 4.70
CA PHE A 207 11.97 13.56 4.13
C PHE A 207 11.00 13.14 3.06
N PHE A 208 9.71 13.45 3.24
CA PHE A 208 8.71 13.21 2.20
C PHE A 208 8.99 14.03 0.93
N CYS A 209 9.31 15.32 1.10
CA CYS A 209 9.71 16.17 -0.03
C CYS A 209 10.99 15.67 -0.70
N GLU A 210 12.00 15.23 0.08
CA GLU A 210 13.20 14.59 -0.46
C GLU A 210 12.84 13.37 -1.32
N SER A 211 11.92 12.51 -0.88
CA SER A 211 11.53 11.32 -1.64
C SER A 211 10.96 11.67 -3.02
N ILE A 212 10.09 12.67 -3.11
CA ILE A 212 9.55 13.14 -4.40
C ILE A 212 10.64 13.77 -5.26
N ALA A 213 11.45 14.66 -4.68
CA ALA A 213 12.48 15.39 -5.42
C ALA A 213 13.56 14.48 -6.02
N TRP A 214 13.86 13.36 -5.35
CA TRP A 214 14.96 12.48 -5.71
C TRP A 214 14.54 11.25 -6.51
N ALA A 215 13.36 10.70 -6.26
CA ALA A 215 12.85 9.54 -6.99
C ALA A 215 11.97 9.94 -8.18
N GLY A 216 11.43 11.15 -8.19
CA GLY A 216 10.49 11.63 -9.19
C GLY A 216 9.02 11.40 -8.79
N PRO A 217 8.10 12.28 -9.26
CA PRO A 217 6.68 12.18 -8.97
C PRO A 217 6.03 10.92 -9.53
N ASP A 218 6.57 10.33 -10.57
CA ASP A 218 6.12 9.08 -11.21
C ASP A 218 6.37 7.81 -10.38
N ARG A 219 7.12 7.94 -9.28
CA ARG A 219 7.48 6.84 -8.37
C ARG A 219 6.78 6.92 -7.01
N VAL A 220 6.06 8.00 -6.74
CA VAL A 220 5.37 8.23 -5.47
C VAL A 220 3.87 8.04 -5.64
N LEU A 221 3.25 7.37 -4.67
CA LEU A 221 1.82 7.09 -4.60
C LEU A 221 1.23 7.83 -3.40
N TYR A 222 0.07 8.43 -3.57
CA TYR A 222 -0.73 8.85 -2.43
C TYR A 222 -1.22 7.61 -1.68
N GLY A 223 -1.02 7.55 -0.38
CA GLY A 223 -1.53 6.52 0.53
C GLY A 223 -1.83 7.12 1.89
N SER A 224 -2.94 6.76 2.52
CA SER A 224 -3.35 7.33 3.81
C SER A 224 -2.99 6.48 5.01
N ASP A 225 -2.99 5.17 4.87
CA ASP A 225 -2.97 4.20 5.96
C ASP A 225 -4.27 4.22 6.81
N THR A 226 -5.39 4.70 6.21
CA THR A 226 -6.71 4.69 6.89
C THR A 226 -7.08 3.26 7.31
N PRO A 227 -7.63 3.02 8.51
CA PRO A 227 -8.13 3.99 9.49
C PRO A 227 -7.10 4.45 10.54
N PHE A 228 -5.81 4.15 10.37
CA PHE A 228 -4.78 4.55 11.34
C PHE A 228 -4.49 6.05 11.27
N ASN A 229 -4.61 6.65 10.09
CA ASN A 229 -4.53 8.08 9.85
C ASN A 229 -5.73 8.57 9.04
N PRO A 230 -6.23 9.80 9.26
CA PRO A 230 -7.22 10.43 8.40
C PRO A 230 -6.67 10.66 6.99
N MET A 231 -7.49 10.41 5.96
CA MET A 231 -7.11 10.60 4.55
C MET A 231 -6.70 12.05 4.25
N GLU A 232 -7.37 13.01 4.86
CA GLU A 232 -7.16 14.43 4.66
C GLU A 232 -5.75 14.89 5.04
N TRP A 233 -5.15 14.29 6.06
CA TRP A 233 -3.79 14.66 6.50
C TRP A 233 -2.75 14.38 5.41
N GLU A 234 -2.87 13.25 4.76
CA GLU A 234 -1.97 12.86 3.68
C GLU A 234 -2.22 13.69 2.41
N ILE A 235 -3.49 14.01 2.11
CA ILE A 235 -3.85 14.91 1.02
C ILE A 235 -3.22 16.30 1.27
N GLU A 236 -3.41 16.88 2.45
CA GLU A 236 -2.82 18.19 2.80
C GLU A 236 -1.29 18.19 2.72
N LYS A 237 -0.66 17.12 3.17
CA LYS A 237 0.80 16.96 3.10
C LYS A 237 1.30 17.09 1.66
N ILE A 238 0.60 16.47 0.71
CA ILE A 238 1.00 16.50 -0.70
C ILE A 238 0.60 17.84 -1.34
N VAL A 239 -0.67 18.21 -1.27
CA VAL A 239 -1.24 19.30 -2.05
C VAL A 239 -0.88 20.67 -1.49
N LYS A 240 -0.81 20.82 -0.15
CA LYS A 240 -0.48 22.12 0.47
C LYS A 240 1.00 22.30 0.74
N HIS A 241 1.68 21.22 1.17
CA HIS A 241 3.06 21.34 1.62
C HIS A 241 4.06 20.91 0.56
N ALA A 242 4.02 19.67 0.06
CA ALA A 242 4.99 19.20 -0.92
C ALA A 242 4.89 19.97 -2.24
N GLN A 243 3.69 20.25 -2.73
CA GLN A 243 3.48 21.07 -3.93
C GLN A 243 4.17 22.43 -3.81
N ARG A 244 3.95 23.15 -2.70
CA ARG A 244 4.55 24.48 -2.48
C ARG A 244 6.07 24.43 -2.40
N HIS A 245 6.62 23.46 -1.63
CA HIS A 245 8.06 23.34 -1.44
C HIS A 245 8.81 22.93 -2.70
N LEU A 246 8.25 22.00 -3.46
CA LEU A 246 8.88 21.43 -4.65
C LEU A 246 8.43 22.10 -5.94
N LYS A 247 7.44 23.01 -5.88
CA LYS A 247 6.79 23.62 -7.05
C LYS A 247 6.28 22.56 -8.03
N LEU A 248 5.62 21.52 -7.50
CA LEU A 248 5.05 20.47 -8.31
C LEU A 248 4.00 21.04 -9.26
N LYS A 249 4.04 20.60 -10.50
CA LYS A 249 3.02 20.93 -11.49
C LYS A 249 1.75 20.12 -11.26
N ILE A 250 0.66 20.55 -11.86
CA ILE A 250 -0.61 19.80 -11.79
C ILE A 250 -0.46 18.37 -12.34
N GLU A 251 0.35 18.19 -13.38
CA GLU A 251 0.65 16.87 -13.94
C GLU A 251 1.36 15.95 -12.92
N ASP A 252 2.29 16.50 -12.13
CA ASP A 252 2.99 15.76 -11.07
C ASP A 252 2.02 15.34 -9.97
N LEU A 253 1.10 16.23 -9.59
CA LEU A 253 0.04 15.92 -8.62
C LEU A 253 -0.90 14.84 -9.15
N ARG A 254 -1.32 14.90 -10.42
CA ARG A 254 -2.15 13.87 -11.04
C ARG A 254 -1.46 12.49 -11.03
N LEU A 255 -0.14 12.44 -11.25
CA LEU A 255 0.62 11.20 -11.13
C LEU A 255 0.60 10.66 -9.71
N ILE A 256 0.94 11.48 -8.72
CA ILE A 256 1.03 11.06 -7.31
C ILE A 256 -0.34 10.65 -6.77
N MET A 257 -1.38 11.47 -7.05
CA MET A 257 -2.69 11.30 -6.42
C MET A 257 -3.52 10.13 -7.00
N SER A 258 -3.32 9.77 -8.28
CA SER A 258 -4.05 8.66 -8.90
C SER A 258 -3.29 7.95 -10.03
N GLY A 259 -2.60 8.68 -10.89
CA GLY A 259 -2.06 8.18 -12.13
C GLY A 259 -1.09 6.99 -11.97
N ASN A 260 -0.22 7.06 -10.96
CA ASN A 260 0.74 6.01 -10.72
C ASN A 260 0.08 4.70 -10.26
N ILE A 261 -0.86 4.78 -9.31
CA ILE A 261 -1.56 3.57 -8.84
C ILE A 261 -2.46 3.00 -9.94
N LYS A 262 -3.13 3.84 -10.74
CA LYS A 262 -3.91 3.37 -11.90
C LYS A 262 -3.04 2.60 -12.89
N ARG A 263 -1.84 3.10 -13.18
CA ARG A 263 -0.87 2.42 -14.04
C ARG A 263 -0.48 1.05 -13.49
N LEU A 264 -0.20 0.95 -12.18
CA LEU A 264 0.17 -0.32 -11.54
C LEU A 264 -0.98 -1.33 -11.54
N LEU A 265 -2.22 -0.87 -11.34
CA LEU A 265 -3.42 -1.71 -11.34
C LEU A 265 -3.96 -1.99 -12.75
N LYS A 266 -3.44 -1.32 -13.78
CA LYS A 266 -3.94 -1.39 -15.17
C LYS A 266 -5.44 -1.06 -15.26
N ILE A 267 -5.86 0.00 -14.56
CA ILE A 267 -7.23 0.53 -14.57
C ILE A 267 -7.27 1.91 -15.24
N SER A 268 -8.47 2.27 -15.76
CA SER A 268 -8.71 3.55 -16.44
C SER A 268 -9.02 4.69 -15.48
#